data_7d2295db90a046b68d4b1a69472512f2
#
_entry.id   7d2295db90a046b68d4b1a69472512f2
#
_cell.length_a   1.000
_cell.length_b   1.000
_cell.length_c   1.000
_cell.angle_alpha   90.00
_cell.angle_beta   90.00
_cell.angle_gamma   90.00
#
_symmetry.space_group_name_H-M   'P 1'
#
loop_
_entity.id
_entity.type
_entity.pdbx_description
1 polymer ?
#
loop_
_entity_poly.entity_id
_entity_poly.type
_entity_poly.pdbx_seq_one_letter_code
_entity_poly.pdbx_strand_id
1 'polypeptide(L)'
;MLCLGADVSNNKMNFLEYKMIKILLSAITLVAFSFSASAETIGTTKGGANYQTGIMVNKVMRQAGIQIIPVPHRSNDVYIQRANKGEIDYGIANPASLLYAYQGIKTAKKPNPNVRFVANLQLFLVAVTVGNESGIDNICGLKGKRAPFATPDNTFHYYYNNVLAVCDLTYKNVKAVPITSTGQMIKKFTQKQTDWSLGVIGAGFMKKWQMSWSGGIKTISIPESAWDKTFGNMPGYFPVVVEPNPKFPYVRKPTTTIGFNMLLFAGKHVPDSHVYEAVKALYKYASDFRKSGLTRSFDESKMVFNAKDLGVPVHSGALKAYEELRLN
;
A
#
# COMPACT_ATOMS: atom_id res chain seq x y z
N MET A 1 -84.78 -17.96 44.28
CA MET A 1 -84.89 -16.50 44.16
C MET A 1 -83.58 -15.91 44.67
N LEU A 2 -82.82 -15.37 43.85
CA LEU A 2 -81.71 -14.39 43.92
C LEU A 2 -80.58 -14.73 42.90
N CYS A 3 -80.60 -13.97 41.82
CA CYS A 3 -79.52 -13.93 40.84
C CYS A 3 -78.38 -13.13 41.41
N LEU A 4 -77.18 -13.66 41.22
CA LEU A 4 -75.92 -12.90 41.35
C LEU A 4 -75.26 -12.87 39.98
N GLY A 5 -75.32 -11.68 39.36
CA GLY A 5 -74.66 -11.38 38.11
C GLY A 5 -73.13 -11.26 38.33
N ALA A 6 -72.39 -11.92 37.53
CA ALA A 6 -70.95 -11.70 37.42
C ALA A 6 -70.69 -10.52 36.46
N ASP A 7 -70.10 -9.50 37.03
CA ASP A 7 -69.68 -8.29 36.29
C ASP A 7 -68.35 -8.59 35.59
N VAL A 8 -68.38 -8.74 34.26
CA VAL A 8 -67.23 -8.84 33.45
C VAL A 8 -66.76 -7.43 33.07
N SER A 9 -65.90 -6.85 33.89
CA SER A 9 -65.25 -5.58 33.56
C SER A 9 -64.33 -5.72 32.33
N ASN A 10 -64.83 -5.26 31.21
CA ASN A 10 -64.14 -5.08 29.96
C ASN A 10 -63.05 -4.00 30.12
N ASN A 11 -61.82 -4.42 30.43
CA ASN A 11 -60.69 -3.51 30.49
C ASN A 11 -60.30 -3.11 29.05
N LYS A 12 -61.03 -2.17 28.45
CA LYS A 12 -60.68 -1.55 27.18
C LYS A 12 -59.47 -0.65 27.42
N MET A 13 -58.32 -1.13 27.04
CA MET A 13 -57.08 -0.31 26.98
C MET A 13 -57.37 0.98 26.24
N ASN A 14 -57.13 2.13 26.88
CA ASN A 14 -57.44 3.46 26.35
C ASN A 14 -56.68 3.72 25.05
N PHE A 15 -57.33 4.30 24.06
CA PHE A 15 -56.78 4.65 22.75
C PHE A 15 -55.46 5.46 22.84
N LEU A 16 -55.31 6.23 23.91
CA LEU A 16 -54.07 6.96 24.23
C LEU A 16 -52.93 6.02 24.63
N GLU A 17 -53.17 4.99 25.45
CA GLU A 17 -52.13 4.03 25.86
C GLU A 17 -51.63 3.19 24.67
N TYR A 18 -52.55 2.79 23.78
CA TYR A 18 -52.17 2.07 22.54
C TYR A 18 -51.33 2.93 21.59
N LYS A 19 -51.64 4.26 21.48
CA LYS A 19 -50.81 5.20 20.72
C LYS A 19 -49.44 5.43 21.36
N MET A 20 -49.35 5.55 22.68
CA MET A 20 -48.06 5.71 23.38
C MET A 20 -47.17 4.46 23.26
N ILE A 21 -47.74 3.25 23.36
CA ILE A 21 -46.97 2.00 23.17
C ILE A 21 -46.47 1.87 21.74
N LYS A 22 -47.25 2.24 20.72
CA LYS A 22 -46.79 2.26 19.32
C LYS A 22 -45.70 3.29 19.08
N ILE A 23 -45.75 4.46 19.70
CA ILE A 23 -44.72 5.50 19.58
C ILE A 23 -43.42 5.05 20.29
N LEU A 24 -43.50 4.41 21.46
CA LEU A 24 -42.37 3.86 22.15
C LEU A 24 -41.71 2.70 21.37
N LEU A 25 -42.51 1.78 20.80
CA LEU A 25 -41.99 0.68 19.97
C LEU A 25 -41.36 1.19 18.67
N SER A 26 -41.89 2.25 18.04
CA SER A 26 -41.29 2.89 16.86
C SER A 26 -40.01 3.63 17.20
N ALA A 27 -39.89 4.26 18.36
CA ALA A 27 -38.69 4.95 18.82
C ALA A 27 -37.55 3.95 19.15
N ILE A 28 -37.89 2.79 19.74
CA ILE A 28 -36.89 1.73 20.02
C ILE A 28 -36.38 1.10 18.74
N THR A 29 -37.19 0.96 17.68
CA THR A 29 -36.76 0.43 16.38
C THR A 29 -35.89 1.43 15.59
N LEU A 30 -36.06 2.74 15.78
CA LEU A 30 -35.24 3.76 15.11
C LEU A 30 -33.83 3.92 15.74
N VAL A 31 -33.68 3.65 17.04
CA VAL A 31 -32.41 3.77 17.75
C VAL A 31 -31.46 2.59 17.44
N ALA A 32 -31.98 1.44 16.98
CA ALA A 32 -31.16 0.24 16.68
C ALA A 32 -30.44 0.26 15.33
N PHE A 33 -30.63 1.27 14.47
CA PHE A 33 -30.05 1.31 13.12
C PHE A 33 -29.09 2.48 12.86
N SER A 34 -28.68 3.21 13.89
CA SER A 34 -27.68 4.29 13.73
C SER A 34 -26.26 3.81 14.11
N PHE A 35 -25.87 2.60 13.75
CA PHE A 35 -24.47 2.31 13.54
C PHE A 35 -24.09 2.96 12.20
N SER A 36 -23.80 4.26 12.23
CA SER A 36 -23.00 4.87 11.17
C SER A 36 -21.67 4.14 11.16
N ALA A 37 -21.54 3.14 10.29
CA ALA A 37 -20.23 2.57 9.98
C ALA A 37 -19.40 3.74 9.47
N SER A 38 -18.57 4.33 10.32
CA SER A 38 -17.62 5.33 9.88
C SER A 38 -16.78 4.70 8.78
N ALA A 39 -16.63 5.39 7.65
CA ALA A 39 -15.83 4.89 6.57
C ALA A 39 -14.41 4.63 7.08
N GLU A 40 -13.90 3.44 6.85
CA GLU A 40 -12.52 3.09 7.19
C GLU A 40 -11.53 3.87 6.33
N THR A 41 -10.30 3.98 6.78
CA THR A 41 -9.26 4.77 6.14
C THR A 41 -8.12 3.88 5.67
N ILE A 42 -7.51 4.23 4.51
CA ILE A 42 -6.29 3.60 4.04
C ILE A 42 -5.18 4.63 3.82
N GLY A 43 -4.10 4.50 4.57
CA GLY A 43 -2.93 5.35 4.42
C GLY A 43 -2.21 5.09 3.10
N THR A 44 -1.94 6.16 2.36
CA THR A 44 -1.19 6.16 1.10
C THR A 44 -0.17 7.28 1.06
N THR A 45 0.77 7.25 0.11
CA THR A 45 1.62 8.41 -0.17
C THR A 45 0.88 9.49 -0.98
N LYS A 46 1.33 10.74 -0.92
CA LYS A 46 0.84 11.81 -1.79
C LYS A 46 1.29 11.56 -3.24
N GLY A 47 0.42 10.99 -4.05
CA GLY A 47 0.71 10.62 -5.44
C GLY A 47 1.65 9.42 -5.55
N GLY A 48 2.06 9.12 -6.81
CA GLY A 48 2.91 7.96 -7.11
C GLY A 48 2.17 6.63 -7.08
N ALA A 49 2.93 5.54 -7.06
CA ALA A 49 2.40 4.19 -7.22
C ALA A 49 1.54 3.74 -6.01
N ASN A 50 1.98 4.03 -4.78
CA ASN A 50 1.20 3.68 -3.58
C ASN A 50 -0.18 4.35 -3.56
N TYR A 51 -0.25 5.62 -3.97
CA TYR A 51 -1.53 6.30 -4.08
C TYR A 51 -2.46 5.63 -5.10
N GLN A 52 -1.92 5.30 -6.27
CA GLN A 52 -2.68 4.60 -7.31
C GLN A 52 -3.15 3.21 -6.83
N THR A 53 -2.30 2.48 -6.13
CA THR A 53 -2.69 1.20 -5.51
C THR A 53 -3.83 1.39 -4.50
N GLY A 54 -3.76 2.42 -3.64
CA GLY A 54 -4.81 2.73 -2.68
C GLY A 54 -6.15 3.04 -3.33
N ILE A 55 -6.15 3.77 -4.45
CA ILE A 55 -7.36 4.02 -5.25
C ILE A 55 -7.94 2.69 -5.79
N MET A 56 -7.09 1.76 -6.23
CA MET A 56 -7.56 0.46 -6.74
C MET A 56 -8.09 -0.43 -5.61
N VAL A 57 -7.46 -0.42 -4.44
CA VAL A 57 -7.99 -1.10 -3.24
C VAL A 57 -9.37 -0.52 -2.88
N ASN A 58 -9.50 0.81 -2.77
CA ASN A 58 -10.79 1.45 -2.52
C ASN A 58 -11.86 1.04 -3.54
N LYS A 59 -11.51 1.03 -4.84
CA LYS A 59 -12.44 0.64 -5.90
C LYS A 59 -12.99 -0.77 -5.70
N VAL A 60 -12.12 -1.72 -5.40
CA VAL A 60 -12.47 -3.13 -5.17
C VAL A 60 -13.30 -3.28 -3.89
N MET A 61 -12.92 -2.62 -2.81
CA MET A 61 -13.65 -2.65 -1.55
C MET A 61 -15.06 -2.10 -1.70
N ARG A 62 -15.23 -1.00 -2.44
CA ARG A 62 -16.56 -0.43 -2.72
C ARG A 62 -17.49 -1.38 -3.49
N GLN A 63 -16.96 -2.23 -4.36
CA GLN A 63 -17.77 -3.26 -5.04
C GLN A 63 -18.30 -4.32 -4.06
N ALA A 64 -17.60 -4.54 -2.95
CA ALA A 64 -18.05 -5.39 -1.84
C ALA A 64 -18.91 -4.64 -0.80
N GLY A 65 -19.25 -3.37 -1.03
CA GLY A 65 -19.98 -2.55 -0.06
C GLY A 65 -19.14 -1.98 1.08
N ILE A 66 -17.81 -2.17 1.04
CA ILE A 66 -16.88 -1.70 2.07
C ILE A 66 -16.38 -0.29 1.69
N GLN A 67 -16.58 0.69 2.57
CA GLN A 67 -16.11 2.05 2.33
C GLN A 67 -14.75 2.27 2.99
N ILE A 68 -13.69 2.30 2.16
CA ILE A 68 -12.32 2.63 2.61
C ILE A 68 -11.86 3.90 1.89
N ILE A 69 -11.53 4.95 2.64
CA ILE A 69 -11.13 6.25 2.09
C ILE A 69 -9.61 6.37 2.07
N PRO A 70 -8.97 6.60 0.90
CA PRO A 70 -7.55 6.87 0.82
C PRO A 70 -7.17 8.19 1.48
N VAL A 71 -6.23 8.15 2.44
CA VAL A 71 -5.71 9.31 3.16
C VAL A 71 -4.23 9.50 2.80
N PRO A 72 -3.88 10.54 2.01
CA PRO A 72 -2.52 10.75 1.55
C PRO A 72 -1.59 11.29 2.64
N HIS A 73 -0.39 10.72 2.76
CA HIS A 73 0.66 11.12 3.67
C HIS A 73 1.99 11.37 2.95
N ARG A 74 2.96 11.97 3.64
CA ARG A 74 4.28 12.27 3.06
C ARG A 74 5.12 11.01 2.79
N SER A 75 5.00 9.97 3.62
CA SER A 75 5.75 8.70 3.51
C SER A 75 4.99 7.53 4.14
N ASN A 76 5.45 6.30 3.85
CA ASN A 76 4.93 5.07 4.45
C ASN A 76 5.07 5.09 5.97
N ASP A 77 6.21 5.51 6.47
CA ASP A 77 6.53 5.50 7.90
C ASP A 77 5.52 6.31 8.73
N VAL A 78 5.01 7.43 8.17
CA VAL A 78 4.02 8.26 8.85
C VAL A 78 2.70 7.52 9.05
N TYR A 79 2.13 6.92 8.01
CA TYR A 79 0.83 6.28 8.17
C TYR A 79 0.92 4.89 8.81
N ILE A 80 2.09 4.21 8.77
CA ILE A 80 2.30 3.00 9.56
C ILE A 80 2.25 3.34 11.06
N GLN A 81 2.91 4.41 11.50
CA GLN A 81 2.84 4.88 12.89
C GLN A 81 1.42 5.28 13.30
N ARG A 82 0.65 5.89 12.40
CA ARG A 82 -0.74 6.26 12.67
C ARG A 82 -1.65 5.03 12.77
N ALA A 83 -1.45 4.02 11.93
CA ALA A 83 -2.16 2.75 12.04
C ALA A 83 -1.83 2.01 13.35
N ASN A 84 -0.57 2.05 13.80
CA ASN A 84 -0.18 1.52 15.10
C ASN A 84 -0.91 2.19 16.29
N LYS A 85 -1.29 3.46 16.14
CA LYS A 85 -2.02 4.22 17.16
C LYS A 85 -3.55 4.11 17.03
N GLY A 86 -4.06 3.46 16.00
CA GLY A 86 -5.48 3.38 15.72
C GLY A 86 -6.07 4.62 15.04
N GLU A 87 -5.22 5.50 14.48
CA GLU A 87 -5.64 6.73 13.78
C GLU A 87 -5.93 6.50 12.29
N ILE A 88 -5.52 5.37 11.75
CA ILE A 88 -5.74 4.89 10.39
C ILE A 88 -5.96 3.38 10.45
N ASP A 89 -6.86 2.86 9.65
CA ASP A 89 -7.27 1.46 9.71
C ASP A 89 -6.36 0.57 8.88
N TYR A 90 -6.14 0.92 7.63
CA TYR A 90 -5.30 0.18 6.68
C TYR A 90 -4.15 1.04 6.14
N GLY A 91 -3.23 0.38 5.47
CA GLY A 91 -2.19 1.07 4.72
C GLY A 91 -1.52 0.17 3.69
N ILE A 92 -0.80 0.80 2.76
CA ILE A 92 -0.04 0.10 1.72
C ILE A 92 1.43 0.39 1.92
N ALA A 93 2.24 -0.65 2.12
CA ALA A 93 3.67 -0.50 2.37
C ALA A 93 4.50 -1.48 1.52
N ASN A 94 5.75 -1.13 1.29
CA ASN A 94 6.74 -2.11 0.87
C ASN A 94 7.19 -2.98 2.07
N PRO A 95 7.73 -4.18 1.84
CA PRO A 95 8.10 -5.10 2.91
C PRO A 95 9.07 -4.52 3.92
N ALA A 96 10.13 -3.84 3.46
CA ALA A 96 11.13 -3.26 4.35
C ALA A 96 10.54 -2.18 5.27
N SER A 97 9.71 -1.26 4.73
CA SER A 97 9.07 -0.22 5.55
C SER A 97 8.17 -0.83 6.63
N LEU A 98 7.41 -1.87 6.30
CA LEU A 98 6.51 -2.49 7.27
C LEU A 98 7.29 -3.22 8.37
N LEU A 99 8.32 -4.01 8.00
CA LEU A 99 9.16 -4.72 8.97
C LEU A 99 9.95 -3.75 9.86
N TYR A 100 10.60 -2.75 9.25
CA TYR A 100 11.40 -1.79 10.03
C TYR A 100 10.52 -1.01 11.01
N ALA A 101 9.32 -0.63 10.59
CA ALA A 101 8.36 0.00 11.48
C ALA A 101 7.90 -0.95 12.59
N TYR A 102 7.57 -2.20 12.28
CA TYR A 102 7.16 -3.19 13.28
C TYR A 102 8.24 -3.41 14.34
N GLN A 103 9.49 -3.56 13.93
CA GLN A 103 10.63 -3.80 14.82
C GLN A 103 11.18 -2.54 15.49
N GLY A 104 10.85 -1.35 15.00
CA GLY A 104 11.38 -0.08 15.53
C GLY A 104 12.85 0.18 15.15
N ILE A 105 13.26 -0.25 13.96
CA ILE A 105 14.62 -0.10 13.45
C ILE A 105 14.68 0.80 12.21
N LYS A 106 15.86 1.25 11.86
CA LYS A 106 16.17 2.06 10.66
C LYS A 106 15.30 3.32 10.57
N THR A 107 14.24 3.31 9.74
CA THR A 107 13.33 4.45 9.59
C THR A 107 12.43 4.71 10.79
N ALA A 108 12.19 3.71 11.61
CA ALA A 108 11.36 3.79 12.80
C ALA A 108 12.20 3.92 14.07
N LYS A 109 11.90 4.94 14.89
CA LYS A 109 12.61 5.18 16.18
C LYS A 109 12.10 4.31 17.33
N LYS A 110 10.90 3.73 17.17
CA LYS A 110 10.22 2.87 18.16
C LYS A 110 9.43 1.78 17.44
N PRO A 111 9.29 0.60 18.05
CA PRO A 111 8.44 -0.47 17.51
C PRO A 111 6.99 -0.01 17.33
N ASN A 112 6.36 -0.54 16.27
CA ASN A 112 4.93 -0.37 15.99
C ASN A 112 4.24 -1.75 16.05
N PRO A 113 4.07 -2.34 17.25
CA PRO A 113 3.64 -3.72 17.43
C PRO A 113 2.17 -3.98 17.09
N ASN A 114 1.38 -2.92 16.85
CA ASN A 114 -0.04 -3.04 16.53
C ASN A 114 -0.35 -3.05 15.03
N VAL A 115 0.65 -3.08 14.15
CA VAL A 115 0.39 -3.30 12.73
C VAL A 115 0.37 -4.79 12.40
N ARG A 116 -0.46 -5.19 11.43
CA ARG A 116 -0.66 -6.57 11.00
C ARG A 116 -0.64 -6.67 9.49
N PHE A 117 0.03 -7.67 8.95
CA PHE A 117 -0.04 -8.01 7.55
C PHE A 117 -1.46 -8.48 7.18
N VAL A 118 -1.95 -8.07 6.02
CA VAL A 118 -3.27 -8.47 5.52
C VAL A 118 -3.18 -9.21 4.19
N ALA A 119 -2.47 -8.68 3.19
CA ALA A 119 -2.33 -9.36 1.91
C ALA A 119 -1.14 -8.84 1.10
N ASN A 120 -0.51 -9.72 0.32
CA ASN A 120 0.26 -9.30 -0.84
C ASN A 120 -0.70 -8.72 -1.89
N LEU A 121 -0.32 -7.59 -2.46
CA LEU A 121 -1.06 -6.96 -3.54
C LEU A 121 -0.39 -7.27 -4.89
N GLN A 122 0.36 -6.35 -5.43
CA GLN A 122 1.02 -6.55 -6.72
C GLN A 122 2.53 -6.44 -6.61
N LEU A 123 3.21 -7.06 -7.56
CA LEU A 123 4.65 -6.93 -7.73
C LEU A 123 5.00 -5.52 -8.20
N PHE A 124 5.87 -4.83 -7.46
CA PHE A 124 6.54 -3.63 -7.91
C PHE A 124 7.89 -3.99 -8.52
N LEU A 125 8.17 -3.38 -9.65
CA LEU A 125 9.43 -3.48 -10.37
C LEU A 125 10.05 -2.10 -10.39
N VAL A 126 11.03 -1.88 -9.52
CA VAL A 126 11.69 -0.58 -9.37
C VAL A 126 13.01 -0.62 -10.14
N ALA A 127 13.15 0.29 -11.10
CA ALA A 127 14.34 0.37 -11.95
C ALA A 127 15.09 1.69 -11.75
N VAL A 128 16.41 1.63 -11.78
CA VAL A 128 17.24 2.83 -11.91
C VAL A 128 16.99 3.42 -13.30
N THR A 129 16.55 4.67 -13.31
CA THR A 129 16.06 5.37 -14.51
C THR A 129 16.88 6.62 -14.75
N VAL A 130 17.33 6.81 -15.99
CA VAL A 130 18.11 7.97 -16.46
C VAL A 130 17.50 8.54 -17.74
N GLY A 131 17.87 9.77 -18.12
CA GLY A 131 17.58 10.27 -19.46
C GLY A 131 18.28 9.43 -20.52
N ASN A 132 17.62 9.17 -21.65
CA ASN A 132 18.18 8.33 -22.71
C ASN A 132 19.51 8.86 -23.25
N GLU A 133 19.62 10.18 -23.39
CA GLU A 133 20.80 10.88 -23.93
C GLU A 133 21.78 11.32 -22.82
N SER A 134 21.63 10.83 -21.58
CA SER A 134 22.46 11.24 -20.43
C SER A 134 23.91 10.76 -20.50
N GLY A 135 24.23 9.81 -21.36
CA GLY A 135 25.52 9.13 -21.41
C GLY A 135 25.74 8.16 -20.24
N ILE A 136 24.70 7.88 -19.43
CA ILE A 136 24.75 6.97 -18.30
C ILE A 136 24.20 5.60 -18.74
N ASP A 137 25.08 4.60 -18.86
CA ASP A 137 24.72 3.26 -19.36
C ASP A 137 24.77 2.16 -18.30
N ASN A 138 25.36 2.45 -17.15
CA ASN A 138 25.47 1.58 -15.99
C ASN A 138 25.51 2.37 -14.69
N ILE A 139 25.43 1.67 -13.55
CA ILE A 139 25.36 2.30 -12.21
C ILE A 139 26.65 3.07 -11.88
N CYS A 140 27.82 2.60 -12.35
CA CYS A 140 29.10 3.30 -12.08
C CYS A 140 29.15 4.68 -12.75
N GLY A 141 28.44 4.87 -13.86
CA GLY A 141 28.29 6.16 -14.53
C GLY A 141 27.52 7.21 -13.70
N LEU A 142 26.98 6.86 -12.53
CA LEU A 142 26.35 7.81 -11.60
C LEU A 142 27.36 8.67 -10.84
N LYS A 143 28.68 8.34 -10.87
CA LYS A 143 29.72 9.15 -10.25
C LYS A 143 29.70 10.59 -10.78
N GLY A 144 29.72 11.55 -9.86
CA GLY A 144 29.65 13.01 -10.17
C GLY A 144 28.29 13.54 -10.58
N LYS A 145 27.28 12.66 -10.73
CA LYS A 145 25.93 13.03 -11.16
C LYS A 145 25.10 13.57 -10.00
N ARG A 146 24.02 14.30 -10.32
CA ARG A 146 23.04 14.78 -9.35
C ARG A 146 22.12 13.63 -8.94
N ALA A 147 22.22 13.23 -7.67
CA ALA A 147 21.55 12.08 -7.10
C ALA A 147 20.42 12.50 -6.15
N PRO A 148 19.25 11.88 -6.19
CA PRO A 148 18.24 12.09 -5.15
C PRO A 148 18.82 11.72 -3.78
N PHE A 149 18.57 12.56 -2.76
CA PHE A 149 19.02 12.35 -1.39
C PHE A 149 17.83 12.40 -0.43
N ALA A 150 17.64 11.35 0.33
CA ALA A 150 16.69 11.29 1.42
C ALA A 150 17.41 11.09 2.76
N THR A 151 16.84 11.62 3.82
CA THR A 151 17.36 11.45 5.19
C THR A 151 17.09 10.03 5.73
N PRO A 152 17.87 9.55 6.73
CA PRO A 152 17.78 8.16 7.23
C PRO A 152 16.41 7.75 7.78
N ASP A 153 15.56 8.70 8.12
CA ASP A 153 14.17 8.47 8.55
C ASP A 153 13.18 8.24 7.39
N ASN A 154 13.70 8.12 6.17
CA ASN A 154 12.91 7.85 4.97
C ASN A 154 13.47 6.61 4.25
N THR A 155 12.59 5.68 3.89
CA THR A 155 12.97 4.42 3.20
C THR A 155 13.75 4.66 1.91
N PHE A 156 13.51 5.77 1.19
CA PHE A 156 14.30 6.13 0.00
C PHE A 156 15.80 6.27 0.28
N HIS A 157 16.20 6.63 1.51
CA HIS A 157 17.60 6.67 1.91
C HIS A 157 18.30 5.33 1.62
N TYR A 158 17.69 4.23 2.02
CA TYR A 158 18.25 2.89 1.85
C TYR A 158 18.28 2.48 0.37
N TYR A 159 17.24 2.77 -0.40
CA TYR A 159 17.23 2.47 -1.83
C TYR A 159 18.35 3.18 -2.58
N TYR A 160 18.51 4.48 -2.39
CA TYR A 160 19.53 5.25 -3.11
C TYR A 160 20.94 4.89 -2.69
N ASN A 161 21.18 4.68 -1.39
CA ASN A 161 22.47 4.20 -0.90
C ASN A 161 22.81 2.84 -1.50
N ASN A 162 21.86 1.90 -1.54
CA ASN A 162 22.08 0.57 -2.11
C ASN A 162 22.40 0.64 -3.61
N VAL A 163 21.70 1.50 -4.37
CA VAL A 163 22.05 1.72 -5.78
C VAL A 163 23.47 2.26 -5.93
N LEU A 164 23.85 3.26 -5.16
CA LEU A 164 25.22 3.80 -5.21
C LEU A 164 26.26 2.75 -4.81
N ALA A 165 25.97 1.93 -3.80
CA ALA A 165 26.85 0.87 -3.31
C ALA A 165 27.12 -0.25 -4.33
N VAL A 166 26.31 -0.39 -5.39
CA VAL A 166 26.57 -1.32 -6.51
C VAL A 166 27.98 -1.10 -7.11
N CYS A 167 28.42 0.17 -7.16
CA CYS A 167 29.73 0.55 -7.68
C CYS A 167 30.61 1.21 -6.60
N ASP A 168 30.45 0.84 -5.35
CA ASP A 168 31.20 1.39 -4.21
C ASP A 168 31.11 2.94 -4.09
N LEU A 169 30.04 3.52 -4.66
CA LEU A 169 29.76 4.95 -4.55
C LEU A 169 29.00 5.26 -3.26
N THR A 170 29.19 6.48 -2.79
CA THR A 170 28.46 7.06 -1.66
C THR A 170 28.04 8.48 -2.05
N TYR A 171 27.31 9.17 -1.16
CA TYR A 171 26.98 10.58 -1.38
C TYR A 171 28.18 11.53 -1.43
N LYS A 172 29.39 11.08 -1.07
CA LYS A 172 30.64 11.81 -1.31
C LYS A 172 31.06 11.83 -2.79
N ASN A 173 30.57 10.89 -3.56
CA ASN A 173 30.91 10.70 -4.98
C ASN A 173 29.88 11.28 -5.96
N VAL A 174 28.78 11.87 -5.44
CA VAL A 174 27.66 12.41 -6.24
C VAL A 174 27.22 13.78 -5.69
N LYS A 175 26.42 14.51 -6.47
CA LYS A 175 25.84 15.78 -6.04
C LYS A 175 24.46 15.52 -5.45
N ALA A 176 24.32 15.57 -4.13
CA ALA A 176 23.10 15.29 -3.41
C ALA A 176 22.00 16.33 -3.71
N VAL A 177 20.82 15.89 -4.09
CA VAL A 177 19.63 16.73 -4.32
C VAL A 177 18.53 16.29 -3.35
N PRO A 178 18.24 17.06 -2.29
CA PRO A 178 17.32 16.66 -1.24
C PRO A 178 15.91 16.35 -1.77
N ILE A 179 15.32 15.24 -1.28
CA ILE A 179 13.93 14.88 -1.50
C ILE A 179 13.29 14.45 -0.17
N THR A 180 12.03 14.79 0.04
CA THR A 180 11.29 14.45 1.26
C THR A 180 10.05 13.61 0.99
N SER A 181 9.71 13.37 -0.27
CA SER A 181 8.51 12.60 -0.66
C SER A 181 8.62 12.05 -2.07
N THR A 182 7.80 11.02 -2.37
CA THR A 182 7.63 10.49 -3.72
C THR A 182 7.26 11.57 -4.74
N GLY A 183 6.38 12.49 -4.37
CA GLY A 183 6.01 13.62 -5.25
C GLY A 183 7.18 14.52 -5.60
N GLN A 184 8.06 14.83 -4.62
CA GLN A 184 9.28 15.60 -4.90
C GLN A 184 10.27 14.81 -5.76
N MET A 185 10.46 13.52 -5.51
CA MET A 185 11.29 12.65 -6.34
C MET A 185 10.84 12.73 -7.80
N ILE A 186 9.55 12.50 -8.05
CA ILE A 186 8.96 12.55 -9.41
C ILE A 186 9.17 13.92 -10.02
N LYS A 187 8.86 15.00 -9.30
CA LYS A 187 8.98 16.38 -9.79
C LYS A 187 10.41 16.72 -10.18
N LYS A 188 11.38 16.43 -9.30
CA LYS A 188 12.78 16.80 -9.53
C LYS A 188 13.39 16.08 -10.72
N PHE A 189 13.09 14.81 -10.94
CA PHE A 189 13.54 14.10 -12.13
C PHE A 189 12.82 14.59 -13.40
N THR A 190 11.51 14.87 -13.35
CA THR A 190 10.77 15.50 -14.45
C THR A 190 11.38 16.83 -14.86
N GLN A 191 11.81 17.63 -13.88
CA GLN A 191 12.43 18.95 -14.09
C GLN A 191 13.94 18.88 -14.34
N LYS A 192 14.50 17.69 -14.54
CA LYS A 192 15.94 17.46 -14.78
C LYS A 192 16.83 18.03 -13.67
N GLN A 193 16.33 18.12 -12.43
CA GLN A 193 17.11 18.53 -11.27
C GLN A 193 17.95 17.40 -10.70
N THR A 194 17.61 16.14 -10.98
CA THR A 194 18.43 14.94 -10.74
C THR A 194 18.73 14.28 -12.07
N ASP A 195 19.90 13.65 -12.19
CA ASP A 195 20.34 12.99 -13.43
C ASP A 195 19.83 11.54 -13.53
N TRP A 196 19.40 10.99 -12.41
CA TRP A 196 18.79 9.68 -12.30
C TRP A 196 17.75 9.65 -11.19
N SER A 197 16.91 8.63 -11.20
CA SER A 197 15.91 8.38 -10.15
C SER A 197 15.48 6.92 -10.16
N LEU A 198 14.64 6.54 -9.20
CA LEU A 198 14.02 5.23 -9.14
C LEU A 198 12.61 5.30 -9.74
N GLY A 199 12.41 4.59 -10.85
CA GLY A 199 11.13 4.50 -11.55
C GLY A 199 10.42 3.19 -11.26
N VAL A 200 9.10 3.22 -11.08
CA VAL A 200 8.28 2.01 -10.98
C VAL A 200 7.74 1.65 -12.37
N ILE A 201 8.16 0.52 -12.91
CA ILE A 201 7.73 0.07 -14.24
C ILE A 201 6.21 -0.08 -14.29
N GLY A 202 5.58 0.53 -15.28
CA GLY A 202 4.12 0.56 -15.43
C GLY A 202 3.41 1.68 -14.67
N ALA A 203 4.07 2.41 -13.80
CA ALA A 203 3.46 3.55 -13.11
C ALA A 203 3.23 4.75 -14.05
N GLY A 204 2.13 5.45 -13.85
CA GLY A 204 1.72 6.56 -14.73
C GLY A 204 2.74 7.70 -14.83
N PHE A 205 3.52 7.96 -13.79
CA PHE A 205 4.55 9.01 -13.82
C PHE A 205 5.75 8.66 -14.75
N MET A 206 6.00 7.38 -15.04
CA MET A 206 7.01 6.98 -16.02
C MET A 206 6.72 7.52 -17.42
N LYS A 207 5.42 7.65 -17.78
CA LYS A 207 5.02 8.29 -19.04
C LYS A 207 5.38 9.77 -19.06
N LYS A 208 5.21 10.49 -17.94
CA LYS A 208 5.62 11.89 -17.81
C LYS A 208 7.13 12.04 -17.97
N TRP A 209 7.89 11.16 -17.34
CA TRP A 209 9.35 11.14 -17.50
C TRP A 209 9.75 10.86 -18.94
N GLN A 210 9.11 9.88 -19.59
CA GLN A 210 9.37 9.58 -21.01
C GLN A 210 9.18 10.78 -21.91
N MET A 211 8.20 11.65 -21.63
CA MET A 211 7.93 12.86 -22.41
C MET A 211 8.80 14.07 -22.00
N SER A 212 9.31 14.12 -20.77
CA SER A 212 10.06 15.28 -20.26
C SER A 212 11.54 15.28 -20.62
N TRP A 213 12.09 14.15 -21.03
CA TRP A 213 13.50 14.01 -21.43
C TRP A 213 13.63 13.95 -22.95
N SER A 214 14.62 14.64 -23.51
CA SER A 214 14.99 14.50 -24.93
C SER A 214 15.37 13.05 -25.20
N GLY A 215 14.85 12.47 -26.28
CA GLY A 215 14.99 11.04 -26.56
C GLY A 215 14.33 10.09 -25.56
N GLY A 216 13.59 10.62 -24.57
CA GLY A 216 12.93 9.85 -23.52
C GLY A 216 13.87 9.41 -22.39
N ILE A 217 13.45 8.40 -21.66
CA ILE A 217 14.20 7.79 -20.57
C ILE A 217 14.65 6.37 -20.92
N LYS A 218 15.61 5.82 -20.16
CA LYS A 218 15.98 4.41 -20.18
C LYS A 218 16.21 3.89 -18.78
N THR A 219 16.01 2.58 -18.59
CA THR A 219 16.37 1.87 -17.37
C THR A 219 17.78 1.29 -17.49
N ILE A 220 18.51 1.28 -16.38
CA ILE A 220 19.83 0.61 -16.28
C ILE A 220 19.74 -0.54 -15.27
N SER A 221 20.43 -1.64 -15.63
CA SER A 221 20.41 -2.90 -14.89
C SER A 221 21.26 -2.81 -13.61
N ILE A 222 20.80 -3.44 -12.55
CA ILE A 222 21.60 -3.76 -11.38
C ILE A 222 22.30 -5.09 -11.68
N PRO A 223 23.64 -5.18 -11.68
CA PRO A 223 24.33 -6.44 -11.89
C PRO A 223 23.96 -7.48 -10.84
N GLU A 224 23.70 -8.71 -11.25
CA GLU A 224 23.34 -9.81 -10.35
C GLU A 224 24.43 -10.03 -9.27
N SER A 225 25.70 -9.93 -9.66
CA SER A 225 26.85 -10.05 -8.75
C SER A 225 26.89 -9.00 -7.64
N ALA A 226 26.16 -7.88 -7.78
CA ALA A 226 26.07 -6.83 -6.76
C ALA A 226 24.84 -6.99 -5.86
N TRP A 227 23.93 -7.93 -6.16
CA TRP A 227 22.65 -8.03 -5.50
C TRP A 227 22.78 -8.28 -3.99
N ASP A 228 23.48 -9.33 -3.60
CA ASP A 228 23.61 -9.73 -2.18
C ASP A 228 24.26 -8.63 -1.34
N LYS A 229 25.29 -7.97 -1.90
CA LYS A 229 25.97 -6.85 -1.25
C LYS A 229 25.05 -5.65 -1.00
N THR A 230 24.05 -5.41 -1.86
CA THR A 230 23.30 -4.17 -1.89
C THR A 230 21.84 -4.35 -1.45
N PHE A 231 21.11 -5.26 -2.04
CA PHE A 231 19.68 -5.47 -1.81
C PHE A 231 19.36 -6.78 -1.09
N GLY A 232 20.29 -7.76 -1.04
CA GLY A 232 20.05 -9.07 -0.42
C GLY A 232 19.67 -9.01 1.07
N ASN A 233 20.08 -7.96 1.77
CA ASN A 233 19.71 -7.73 3.17
C ASN A 233 18.40 -6.91 3.35
N MET A 234 17.70 -6.59 2.26
CA MET A 234 16.39 -5.92 2.36
C MET A 234 15.28 -6.97 2.40
N PRO A 235 14.51 -7.06 3.48
CA PRO A 235 13.51 -8.11 3.64
C PRO A 235 12.42 -8.02 2.56
N GLY A 236 12.14 -9.15 1.90
CA GLY A 236 11.12 -9.27 0.86
C GLY A 236 11.48 -8.62 -0.49
N TYR A 237 12.78 -8.35 -0.73
CA TYR A 237 13.29 -7.83 -2.00
C TYR A 237 14.04 -8.93 -2.77
N PHE A 238 13.87 -8.94 -4.08
CA PHE A 238 14.49 -9.93 -4.97
C PHE A 238 14.77 -9.33 -6.36
N PRO A 239 15.77 -9.86 -7.10
CA PRO A 239 16.06 -9.41 -8.45
C PRO A 239 14.98 -9.92 -9.41
N VAL A 240 14.56 -9.06 -10.35
CA VAL A 240 13.64 -9.43 -11.42
C VAL A 240 14.17 -8.87 -12.73
N VAL A 241 14.40 -9.75 -13.71
CA VAL A 241 14.73 -9.34 -15.07
C VAL A 241 13.45 -8.93 -15.79
N VAL A 242 13.43 -7.71 -16.30
CA VAL A 242 12.35 -7.21 -17.14
C VAL A 242 12.83 -7.15 -18.59
N GLU A 243 12.14 -7.88 -19.44
CA GLU A 243 12.39 -7.91 -20.87
C GLU A 243 11.85 -6.66 -21.57
N PRO A 244 12.47 -6.22 -22.68
CA PRO A 244 11.95 -5.18 -23.53
C PRO A 244 10.51 -5.45 -23.94
N ASN A 245 9.66 -4.43 -23.79
CA ASN A 245 8.23 -4.56 -24.10
C ASN A 245 7.72 -3.23 -24.67
N PRO A 246 6.93 -3.21 -25.76
CA PRO A 246 6.37 -1.99 -26.34
C PRO A 246 5.55 -1.15 -25.35
N LYS A 247 4.96 -1.77 -24.30
CA LYS A 247 4.24 -1.05 -23.23
C LYS A 247 5.18 -0.26 -22.32
N PHE A 248 6.47 -0.62 -22.30
CA PHE A 248 7.51 0.00 -21.46
C PHE A 248 8.73 0.39 -22.32
N PRO A 249 8.60 1.36 -23.23
CA PRO A 249 9.63 1.68 -24.23
C PRO A 249 10.95 2.16 -23.63
N TYR A 250 10.98 2.42 -22.34
CA TYR A 250 12.18 2.77 -21.58
C TYR A 250 12.97 1.54 -21.09
N VAL A 251 12.40 0.34 -21.16
CA VAL A 251 13.13 -0.92 -20.97
C VAL A 251 13.64 -1.36 -22.36
N ARG A 252 14.88 -0.99 -22.68
CA ARG A 252 15.43 -1.14 -24.04
C ARG A 252 16.22 -2.44 -24.23
N LYS A 253 16.63 -3.05 -23.13
CA LYS A 253 17.35 -4.33 -23.05
C LYS A 253 16.92 -5.06 -21.78
N PRO A 254 17.15 -6.37 -21.66
CA PRO A 254 16.91 -7.08 -20.40
C PRO A 254 17.51 -6.32 -19.24
N THR A 255 16.69 -5.95 -18.27
CA THR A 255 17.07 -5.06 -17.16
C THR A 255 16.75 -5.71 -15.84
N THR A 256 17.76 -6.02 -15.03
CA THR A 256 17.58 -6.48 -13.65
C THR A 256 17.11 -5.30 -12.79
N THR A 257 15.95 -5.46 -12.19
CA THR A 257 15.26 -4.45 -11.39
C THR A 257 15.11 -4.92 -9.94
N ILE A 258 14.74 -4.02 -9.07
CA ILE A 258 14.39 -4.31 -7.68
C ILE A 258 12.93 -4.74 -7.63
N GLY A 259 12.67 -6.03 -7.41
CA GLY A 259 11.34 -6.60 -7.23
C GLY A 259 10.93 -6.68 -5.77
N PHE A 260 9.68 -6.36 -5.46
CA PHE A 260 9.04 -6.64 -4.18
C PHE A 260 7.51 -6.56 -4.32
N ASN A 261 6.79 -7.31 -3.50
CA ASN A 261 5.34 -7.19 -3.46
C ASN A 261 4.92 -5.99 -2.59
N MET A 262 3.97 -5.19 -3.08
CA MET A 262 3.29 -4.24 -2.21
C MET A 262 2.37 -4.99 -1.26
N LEU A 263 2.33 -4.55 -0.02
CA LEU A 263 1.58 -5.17 1.05
C LEU A 263 0.40 -4.29 1.46
N LEU A 264 -0.75 -4.91 1.63
CA LEU A 264 -1.83 -4.35 2.45
C LEU A 264 -1.56 -4.76 3.90
N PHE A 265 -1.63 -3.80 4.81
CA PHE A 265 -1.58 -4.03 6.25
C PHE A 265 -2.75 -3.33 6.93
N ALA A 266 -3.07 -3.74 8.14
CA ALA A 266 -4.08 -3.10 8.99
C ALA A 266 -3.52 -2.82 10.39
N GLY A 267 -4.14 -1.89 11.10
CA GLY A 267 -3.96 -1.77 12.53
C GLY A 267 -4.65 -2.92 13.26
N LYS A 268 -4.07 -3.39 14.37
CA LYS A 268 -4.66 -4.47 15.21
C LYS A 268 -6.07 -4.14 15.71
N HIS A 269 -6.45 -2.86 15.78
CA HIS A 269 -7.75 -2.38 16.23
C HIS A 269 -8.88 -2.62 15.20
N VAL A 270 -8.54 -2.86 13.94
CA VAL A 270 -9.54 -3.13 12.89
C VAL A 270 -10.25 -4.46 13.23
N PRO A 271 -11.59 -4.50 13.21
CA PRO A 271 -12.31 -5.73 13.53
C PRO A 271 -11.96 -6.88 12.57
N ASP A 272 -11.87 -8.11 13.11
CA ASP A 272 -11.59 -9.32 12.33
C ASP A 272 -12.55 -9.48 11.14
N SER A 273 -13.84 -9.19 11.34
CA SER A 273 -14.86 -9.27 10.29
C SER A 273 -14.59 -8.31 9.13
N HIS A 274 -14.08 -7.11 9.42
CA HIS A 274 -13.78 -6.12 8.38
C HIS A 274 -12.56 -6.55 7.54
N VAL A 275 -11.49 -7.02 8.20
CA VAL A 275 -10.30 -7.51 7.47
C VAL A 275 -10.61 -8.80 6.70
N TYR A 276 -11.43 -9.69 7.25
CA TYR A 276 -11.92 -10.88 6.57
C TYR A 276 -12.65 -10.52 5.28
N GLU A 277 -13.62 -9.61 5.34
CA GLU A 277 -14.35 -9.15 4.15
C GLU A 277 -13.45 -8.42 3.15
N ALA A 278 -12.46 -7.66 3.63
CA ALA A 278 -11.49 -6.99 2.77
C ALA A 278 -10.65 -7.99 1.95
N VAL A 279 -10.17 -9.07 2.57
CA VAL A 279 -9.43 -10.14 1.88
C VAL A 279 -10.33 -10.85 0.86
N LYS A 280 -11.57 -11.19 1.23
CA LYS A 280 -12.54 -11.80 0.31
C LYS A 280 -12.88 -10.91 -0.87
N ALA A 281 -13.00 -9.59 -0.64
CA ALA A 281 -13.21 -8.62 -1.72
C ALA A 281 -12.05 -8.58 -2.71
N LEU A 282 -10.81 -8.54 -2.23
CA LEU A 282 -9.62 -8.61 -3.08
C LEU A 282 -9.58 -9.88 -3.91
N TYR A 283 -9.91 -11.03 -3.32
CA TYR A 283 -9.98 -12.31 -4.01
C TYR A 283 -11.09 -12.31 -5.08
N LYS A 284 -12.31 -11.98 -4.68
CA LYS A 284 -13.49 -11.99 -5.55
C LYS A 284 -13.38 -11.03 -6.74
N TYR A 285 -12.84 -9.83 -6.51
CA TYR A 285 -12.73 -8.78 -7.53
C TYR A 285 -11.31 -8.60 -8.07
N ALA A 286 -10.49 -9.65 -8.00
CA ALA A 286 -9.10 -9.65 -8.47
C ALA A 286 -8.96 -9.19 -9.94
N SER A 287 -9.90 -9.61 -10.81
CA SER A 287 -9.91 -9.18 -12.22
C SER A 287 -10.07 -7.66 -12.37
N ASP A 288 -10.89 -7.04 -11.53
CA ASP A 288 -11.05 -5.58 -11.52
C ASP A 288 -9.83 -4.87 -10.97
N PHE A 289 -9.20 -5.44 -9.94
CA PHE A 289 -7.95 -4.92 -9.40
C PHE A 289 -6.83 -4.93 -10.45
N ARG A 290 -6.75 -5.96 -11.31
CA ARG A 290 -5.79 -6.08 -12.43
C ARG A 290 -6.02 -5.12 -13.60
N LYS A 291 -7.14 -4.39 -13.66
CA LYS A 291 -7.43 -3.44 -14.79
C LYS A 291 -6.47 -2.24 -14.85
N SER A 292 -5.82 -1.88 -13.75
CA SER A 292 -4.76 -0.86 -13.77
C SER A 292 -3.44 -1.46 -14.26
N GLY A 293 -2.68 -0.71 -15.07
CA GLY A 293 -1.35 -1.15 -15.51
C GLY A 293 -0.39 -1.44 -14.36
N LEU A 294 -0.54 -0.72 -13.24
CA LEU A 294 0.27 -0.91 -12.04
C LEU A 294 -0.08 -2.17 -11.25
N THR A 295 -1.38 -2.50 -11.16
CA THR A 295 -1.87 -3.64 -10.36
C THR A 295 -2.06 -4.91 -11.18
N ARG A 296 -1.63 -4.92 -12.44
CA ARG A 296 -1.81 -6.04 -13.38
C ARG A 296 -1.21 -7.35 -12.90
N SER A 297 -0.10 -7.28 -12.15
CA SER A 297 0.60 -8.46 -11.61
C SER A 297 -0.02 -9.01 -10.33
N PHE A 298 -1.15 -8.48 -9.87
CA PHE A 298 -1.86 -9.04 -8.73
C PHE A 298 -2.30 -10.48 -9.02
N ASP A 299 -2.00 -11.36 -8.09
CA ASP A 299 -2.38 -12.77 -8.15
C ASP A 299 -3.03 -13.13 -6.82
N GLU A 300 -4.35 -13.34 -6.86
CA GLU A 300 -5.16 -13.63 -5.68
C GLU A 300 -4.77 -14.95 -5.00
N SER A 301 -4.17 -15.88 -5.73
CA SER A 301 -3.67 -17.13 -5.15
C SER A 301 -2.40 -16.93 -4.31
N LYS A 302 -1.73 -15.79 -4.48
CA LYS A 302 -0.46 -15.44 -3.80
C LYS A 302 -0.60 -14.33 -2.75
N MET A 303 -1.81 -14.05 -2.30
CA MET A 303 -2.03 -13.03 -1.27
C MET A 303 -1.32 -13.33 0.05
N VAL A 304 -1.05 -14.59 0.34
CA VAL A 304 -0.36 -15.08 1.57
C VAL A 304 1.15 -15.21 1.38
N PHE A 305 1.64 -15.14 0.16
CA PHE A 305 3.06 -15.38 -0.14
C PHE A 305 3.97 -14.42 0.64
N ASN A 306 5.01 -14.95 1.28
CA ASN A 306 6.00 -14.25 2.11
C ASN A 306 5.47 -13.62 3.42
N ALA A 307 4.23 -13.85 3.83
CA ALA A 307 3.73 -13.31 5.10
C ALA A 307 4.52 -13.84 6.30
N LYS A 308 4.91 -15.14 6.29
CA LYS A 308 5.70 -15.77 7.34
C LYS A 308 7.15 -15.28 7.34
N ASP A 309 7.72 -15.05 6.15
CA ASP A 309 9.12 -14.65 5.98
C ASP A 309 9.34 -13.16 6.31
N LEU A 310 8.28 -12.36 6.25
CA LEU A 310 8.36 -10.93 6.55
C LEU A 310 8.60 -10.63 8.04
N GLY A 311 8.24 -11.56 8.96
CA GLY A 311 8.37 -11.34 10.40
C GLY A 311 7.38 -10.34 10.99
N VAL A 312 6.31 -9.99 10.27
CA VAL A 312 5.19 -9.19 10.76
C VAL A 312 3.97 -10.10 10.92
N PRO A 313 3.30 -10.12 12.10
CA PRO A 313 2.15 -10.98 12.32
C PRO A 313 1.02 -10.71 11.35
N VAL A 314 0.34 -11.77 10.91
CA VAL A 314 -0.86 -11.68 10.08
C VAL A 314 -2.06 -11.27 10.93
N HIS A 315 -2.98 -10.50 10.36
CA HIS A 315 -4.23 -10.15 11.03
C HIS A 315 -5.15 -11.38 11.16
N SER A 316 -5.78 -11.56 12.32
CA SER A 316 -6.65 -12.70 12.59
C SER A 316 -7.81 -12.84 11.59
N GLY A 317 -8.40 -11.71 11.18
CA GLY A 317 -9.42 -11.71 10.12
C GLY A 317 -8.89 -12.16 8.77
N ALA A 318 -7.64 -11.81 8.44
CA ALA A 318 -7.01 -12.28 7.20
C ALA A 318 -6.76 -13.79 7.24
N LEU A 319 -6.26 -14.33 8.36
CA LEU A 319 -6.06 -15.78 8.54
C LEU A 319 -7.35 -16.56 8.31
N LYS A 320 -8.48 -16.11 8.87
CA LYS A 320 -9.80 -16.74 8.67
C LYS A 320 -10.22 -16.75 7.19
N ALA A 321 -9.98 -15.63 6.50
CA ALA A 321 -10.29 -15.53 5.07
C ALA A 321 -9.40 -16.45 4.22
N TYR A 322 -8.11 -16.55 4.54
CA TYR A 322 -7.18 -17.44 3.85
C TYR A 322 -7.57 -18.92 3.99
N GLU A 323 -7.95 -19.32 5.22
CA GLU A 323 -8.41 -20.70 5.49
C GLU A 323 -9.64 -21.02 4.62
N GLU A 324 -10.67 -20.17 4.61
CA GLU A 324 -11.87 -20.37 3.80
C GLU A 324 -11.58 -20.40 2.29
N LEU A 325 -10.70 -19.49 1.83
CA LEU A 325 -10.29 -19.41 0.43
C LEU A 325 -9.25 -20.47 0.02
N ARG A 326 -8.81 -21.31 0.97
CA ARG A 326 -7.76 -22.33 0.80
C ARG A 326 -6.45 -21.74 0.24
N LEU A 327 -6.07 -20.57 0.72
CA LEU A 327 -4.81 -19.90 0.40
C LEU A 327 -3.77 -20.27 1.46
N ASN A 328 -2.72 -21.00 1.07
CA ASN A 328 -1.64 -21.47 1.94
C ASN A 328 -0.32 -20.75 1.65
#